data_3009d5e77a1bf65aebac2eccbb717463
#
_entry.id   3009d5e77a1bf65aebac2eccbb717463
#
_cell.length_a   1.000
_cell.length_b   1.000
_cell.length_c   1.000
_cell.angle_alpha   90.00
_cell.angle_beta   90.00
_cell.angle_gamma   90.00
#
_symmetry.space_group_name_H-M   'P 1'
#
loop_
_entity.id
_entity.type
_entity.pdbx_description
1 polymer ?
#
loop_
_entity_poly.entity_id
_entity_poly.type
_entity_poly.pdbx_seq_one_letter_code
_entity_poly.pdbx_strand_id
1 'polypeptide(L)'
;MRCFPALLALSLSLASAASGRPPNIVYIMSDELAYYELSHMGNPYIKTPRIDAMAKDGIRFTHAFAAAPVCAPLRCNLMTGKHAGHTSVRANDGGTPLRADEVTIASLLKKKDYSTGGFGKWGAGGRDSTGVPEKHGFDIFYGYYDQVHAHSFYPPYLIRNSEEVKLAGNEGGRSGKTYSHYAIMEEGLKFIRDNREKPFFCYLPITPPHGMYDIPRDDPAWEHYGNEAWMKDDKISQDVKNYAAMVTMVDDNVGQVFDLLAELNLSNDTIVFFSGDNGGQDRFRSPKHPRGFFGPNKNPVTGVEFRGGKGSL
;
A
#
# COMPACT_ATOMS: atom_id res chain seq x y z
N MET A 1 -45.31 45.13 32.24
CA MET A 1 -43.89 44.81 32.07
C MET A 1 -43.70 43.39 32.54
N ARG A 2 -43.51 42.48 31.61
CA ARG A 2 -43.17 41.02 31.89
C ARG A 2 -41.76 40.81 31.48
N CYS A 3 -40.85 40.58 32.45
CA CYS A 3 -39.47 40.17 32.19
C CYS A 3 -39.44 38.69 31.84
N PHE A 4 -38.89 38.37 30.66
CA PHE A 4 -38.49 37.01 30.29
C PHE A 4 -37.03 36.80 30.72
N PRO A 5 -36.67 35.71 31.41
CA PRO A 5 -35.29 35.36 31.63
C PRO A 5 -34.73 34.70 30.38
N ALA A 6 -33.62 35.24 29.86
CA ALA A 6 -32.83 34.61 28.80
C ALA A 6 -32.06 33.43 29.41
N LEU A 7 -32.38 32.21 28.98
CA LEU A 7 -31.54 31.04 29.24
C LEU A 7 -30.30 31.10 28.35
N LEU A 8 -29.14 31.33 28.95
CA LEU A 8 -27.84 31.22 28.31
C LEU A 8 -27.47 29.72 28.24
N ALA A 9 -27.61 29.10 27.09
CA ALA A 9 -27.15 27.75 26.86
C ALA A 9 -25.62 27.76 26.74
N LEU A 10 -24.94 27.29 27.78
CA LEU A 10 -23.49 27.09 27.81
C LEU A 10 -23.18 25.82 27.02
N SER A 11 -22.75 25.93 25.76
CA SER A 11 -22.23 24.82 24.97
C SER A 11 -20.85 24.45 25.52
N LEU A 12 -20.76 23.38 26.31
CA LEU A 12 -19.50 22.74 26.63
C LEU A 12 -18.97 22.10 25.35
N SER A 13 -17.99 22.73 24.72
CA SER A 13 -17.12 22.08 23.74
C SER A 13 -16.26 21.07 24.51
N LEU A 14 -16.58 19.80 24.40
CA LEU A 14 -15.67 18.71 24.78
C LEU A 14 -14.47 18.82 23.85
N ALA A 15 -13.42 19.53 24.27
CA ALA A 15 -12.10 19.38 23.70
C ALA A 15 -11.70 17.94 23.97
N SER A 16 -11.63 17.12 22.93
CA SER A 16 -11.02 15.80 23.00
C SER A 16 -9.59 16.01 23.49
N ALA A 17 -9.32 15.64 24.75
CA ALA A 17 -7.95 15.62 25.24
C ALA A 17 -7.18 14.66 24.36
N ALA A 18 -6.17 15.17 23.66
CA ALA A 18 -5.22 14.30 22.95
C ALA A 18 -4.74 13.26 23.98
N SER A 19 -4.90 11.98 23.67
CA SER A 19 -4.39 10.93 24.52
C SER A 19 -2.89 11.17 24.68
N GLY A 20 -2.32 11.12 25.87
CA GLY A 20 -0.88 11.29 26.09
C GLY A 20 -0.06 10.12 25.49
N ARG A 21 -0.70 9.26 24.72
CA ARG A 21 -0.15 8.09 24.02
C ARG A 21 0.43 8.52 22.66
N PRO A 22 1.61 8.03 22.30
CA PRO A 22 2.13 8.22 20.95
C PRO A 22 1.15 7.67 19.90
N PRO A 23 1.00 8.32 18.72
CA PRO A 23 0.06 7.88 17.69
C PRO A 23 0.43 6.53 17.10
N ASN A 24 -0.56 5.73 16.74
CA ASN A 24 -0.34 4.57 15.89
C ASN A 24 0.08 5.04 14.48
N ILE A 25 0.79 4.19 13.77
CA ILE A 25 1.25 4.46 12.40
C ILE A 25 0.84 3.31 11.51
N VAL A 26 0.07 3.59 10.48
CA VAL A 26 -0.20 2.65 9.38
C VAL A 26 0.42 3.20 8.12
N TYR A 27 1.26 2.43 7.46
CA TYR A 27 1.86 2.81 6.18
C TYR A 27 1.47 1.80 5.11
N ILE A 28 0.61 2.21 4.19
CA ILE A 28 0.16 1.41 3.06
C ILE A 28 0.99 1.80 1.84
N MET A 29 1.69 0.85 1.24
CA MET A 29 2.48 1.07 0.04
C MET A 29 2.08 0.09 -1.05
N SER A 30 1.58 0.60 -2.16
CA SER A 30 1.19 -0.17 -3.34
C SER A 30 2.38 -0.34 -4.29
N ASP A 31 2.54 -1.51 -4.90
CA ASP A 31 3.64 -1.80 -5.83
C ASP A 31 3.25 -1.40 -7.27
N GLU A 32 4.06 -0.59 -7.92
CA GLU A 32 3.86 -0.11 -9.31
C GLU A 32 2.59 0.71 -9.57
N LEU A 33 1.98 1.28 -8.54
CA LEU A 33 0.87 2.21 -8.71
C LEU A 33 1.40 3.59 -9.10
N ALA A 34 1.08 4.03 -10.30
CA ALA A 34 1.51 5.33 -10.78
C ALA A 34 0.65 6.47 -10.21
N TYR A 35 1.26 7.65 -10.14
CA TYR A 35 0.65 8.88 -9.62
C TYR A 35 -0.70 9.22 -10.28
N TYR A 36 -0.82 9.02 -11.58
CA TYR A 36 -2.01 9.37 -12.38
C TYR A 36 -3.08 8.28 -12.47
N GLU A 37 -2.89 7.15 -11.81
CA GLU A 37 -3.81 6.00 -11.83
C GLU A 37 -4.88 6.06 -10.73
N LEU A 38 -4.94 7.17 -10.00
CA LEU A 38 -5.96 7.45 -9.00
C LEU A 38 -7.02 8.41 -9.57
N SER A 39 -8.30 8.23 -9.21
CA SER A 39 -9.38 9.05 -9.78
C SER A 39 -9.27 10.53 -9.40
N HIS A 40 -8.85 10.88 -8.18
CA HIS A 40 -8.62 12.28 -7.79
C HIS A 40 -7.42 12.93 -8.51
N MET A 41 -6.59 12.12 -9.17
CA MET A 41 -5.49 12.59 -10.02
C MET A 41 -5.92 12.79 -11.46
N GLY A 42 -7.21 12.62 -11.77
CA GLY A 42 -7.82 12.85 -13.07
C GLY A 42 -7.89 11.61 -13.96
N ASN A 43 -7.66 10.41 -13.44
CA ASN A 43 -7.87 9.18 -14.20
C ASN A 43 -9.37 8.96 -14.44
N PRO A 44 -9.84 8.87 -15.71
CA PRO A 44 -11.26 8.73 -16.01
C PRO A 44 -11.77 7.29 -15.93
N TYR A 45 -10.87 6.31 -15.85
CA TYR A 45 -11.21 4.89 -15.94
C TYR A 45 -11.22 4.19 -14.60
N ILE A 46 -10.21 4.48 -13.76
CA ILE A 46 -9.99 3.78 -12.49
C ILE A 46 -10.81 4.44 -11.38
N LYS A 47 -11.39 3.66 -10.49
CA LYS A 47 -12.25 4.12 -9.39
C LYS A 47 -11.52 3.94 -8.07
N THR A 48 -11.24 5.06 -7.36
CA THR A 48 -10.54 5.06 -6.08
C THR A 48 -11.21 5.97 -5.03
N PRO A 49 -12.51 5.75 -4.72
CA PRO A 49 -13.27 6.68 -3.87
C PRO A 49 -12.73 6.79 -2.43
N ARG A 50 -12.13 5.73 -1.88
CA ARG A 50 -11.61 5.72 -0.50
C ARG A 50 -10.29 6.49 -0.40
N ILE A 51 -9.38 6.31 -1.37
CA ILE A 51 -8.13 7.08 -1.49
C ILE A 51 -8.45 8.54 -1.81
N ASP A 52 -9.46 8.81 -2.64
CA ASP A 52 -9.91 10.17 -2.95
C ASP A 52 -10.43 10.88 -1.70
N ALA A 53 -11.20 10.18 -0.86
CA ALA A 53 -11.65 10.72 0.43
C ALA A 53 -10.46 11.00 1.36
N MET A 54 -9.52 10.06 1.47
CA MET A 54 -8.28 10.25 2.23
C MET A 54 -7.50 11.49 1.75
N ALA A 55 -7.38 11.68 0.44
CA ALA A 55 -6.68 12.81 -0.15
C ALA A 55 -7.40 14.16 0.10
N LYS A 56 -8.73 14.13 0.20
CA LYS A 56 -9.57 15.30 0.48
C LYS A 56 -9.51 15.72 1.95
N ASP A 57 -9.55 14.73 2.84
CA ASP A 57 -9.65 14.95 4.27
C ASP A 57 -8.27 15.05 4.98
N GLY A 58 -7.21 14.64 4.30
CA GLY A 58 -5.84 14.61 4.78
C GLY A 58 -4.90 15.59 4.07
N ILE A 59 -3.61 15.23 4.07
CA ILE A 59 -2.54 16.01 3.42
C ILE A 59 -2.03 15.25 2.19
N ARG A 60 -2.07 15.90 1.03
CA ARG A 60 -1.52 15.38 -0.21
C ARG A 60 -0.18 16.07 -0.53
N PHE A 61 0.89 15.29 -0.60
CA PHE A 61 2.19 15.77 -0.99
C PHE A 61 2.32 15.82 -2.51
N THR A 62 2.37 17.01 -3.09
CA THR A 62 2.44 17.21 -4.56
C THR A 62 3.84 17.04 -5.13
N HIS A 63 4.87 17.02 -4.30
CA HIS A 63 6.28 16.91 -4.67
C HIS A 63 7.00 15.85 -3.81
N ALA A 64 6.37 14.68 -3.62
CA ALA A 64 7.01 13.51 -3.00
C ALA A 64 7.49 12.57 -4.11
N PHE A 65 8.77 12.23 -4.07
CA PHE A 65 9.41 11.41 -5.09
C PHE A 65 9.90 10.10 -4.49
N ALA A 66 9.79 9.03 -5.26
CA ALA A 66 10.44 7.77 -4.92
C ALA A 66 11.96 7.96 -4.91
N ALA A 67 12.62 7.52 -3.85
CA ALA A 67 14.06 7.67 -3.70
C ALA A 67 14.87 6.71 -4.59
N ALA A 68 14.21 5.79 -5.28
CA ALA A 68 14.79 4.89 -6.26
C ALA A 68 13.73 4.49 -7.32
N PRO A 69 14.14 4.16 -8.55
CA PRO A 69 13.22 3.91 -9.65
C PRO A 69 12.62 2.50 -9.68
N VAL A 70 13.02 1.62 -8.75
CA VAL A 70 12.58 0.21 -8.67
C VAL A 70 12.39 -0.25 -7.22
N CYS A 71 11.63 -1.34 -7.05
CA CYS A 71 11.07 -1.81 -5.78
C CYS A 71 12.09 -2.00 -4.63
N ALA A 72 13.09 -2.89 -4.78
CA ALA A 72 13.98 -3.24 -3.66
C ALA A 72 14.79 -2.05 -3.14
N PRO A 73 15.45 -1.25 -3.98
CA PRO A 73 16.14 -0.05 -3.53
C PRO A 73 15.21 0.95 -2.83
N LEU A 74 14.01 1.21 -3.39
CA LEU A 74 13.07 2.12 -2.73
C LEU A 74 12.67 1.62 -1.35
N ARG A 75 12.34 0.34 -1.21
CA ARG A 75 11.93 -0.26 0.06
C ARG A 75 13.05 -0.15 1.10
N CYS A 76 14.29 -0.38 0.67
CA CYS A 76 15.47 -0.13 1.51
C CYS A 76 15.58 1.35 1.92
N ASN A 77 15.40 2.28 0.97
CA ASN A 77 15.46 3.72 1.24
C ASN A 77 14.39 4.15 2.25
N LEU A 78 13.15 3.67 2.06
CA LEU A 78 12.02 3.95 2.96
C LEU A 78 12.33 3.47 4.38
N MET A 79 12.80 2.22 4.51
CA MET A 79 13.08 1.65 5.83
C MET A 79 14.24 2.33 6.54
N THR A 80 15.29 2.73 5.82
CA THR A 80 16.53 3.27 6.41
C THR A 80 16.60 4.80 6.46
N GLY A 81 15.71 5.51 5.74
CA GLY A 81 15.78 6.96 5.58
C GLY A 81 17.00 7.44 4.77
N LYS A 82 17.68 6.54 4.06
CA LYS A 82 18.86 6.86 3.26
C LYS A 82 18.49 6.95 1.78
N HIS A 83 19.08 7.84 1.02
CA HIS A 83 18.92 7.84 -0.43
C HIS A 83 19.77 6.74 -1.10
N ALA A 84 19.47 6.41 -2.37
CA ALA A 84 20.05 5.28 -3.09
C ALA A 84 21.59 5.24 -3.14
N GLY A 85 22.26 6.38 -3.05
CA GLY A 85 23.74 6.44 -2.99
C GLY A 85 24.35 5.90 -1.69
N HIS A 86 23.57 5.83 -0.61
CA HIS A 86 24.03 5.43 0.72
C HIS A 86 23.39 4.14 1.25
N THR A 87 22.40 3.57 0.56
CA THR A 87 21.78 2.31 0.96
C THR A 87 22.62 1.11 0.53
N SER A 88 22.40 -0.03 1.19
CA SER A 88 23.02 -1.30 0.81
C SER A 88 22.33 -1.94 -0.42
N VAL A 89 21.00 -1.89 -0.48
CA VAL A 89 20.22 -2.45 -1.60
C VAL A 89 20.08 -1.40 -2.70
N ARG A 90 20.66 -1.66 -3.87
CA ARG A 90 20.70 -0.70 -4.99
C ARG A 90 20.10 -1.21 -6.29
N ALA A 91 19.71 -2.47 -6.35
CA ALA A 91 19.11 -3.11 -7.51
C ALA A 91 18.05 -4.15 -7.10
N ASN A 92 17.25 -4.60 -8.07
CA ASN A 92 16.27 -5.70 -7.89
C ASN A 92 16.89 -7.09 -8.13
N ASP A 93 18.19 -7.22 -8.04
CA ASP A 93 18.92 -8.46 -8.33
C ASP A 93 18.82 -9.52 -7.22
N GLY A 94 18.28 -9.14 -6.06
CA GLY A 94 18.17 -10.02 -4.88
C GLY A 94 19.51 -10.36 -4.21
N GLY A 95 20.65 -9.88 -4.76
CA GLY A 95 21.99 -10.28 -4.33
C GLY A 95 22.50 -9.55 -3.08
N THR A 96 21.98 -8.37 -2.77
CA THR A 96 22.48 -7.57 -1.64
C THR A 96 21.37 -7.31 -0.64
N PRO A 97 21.37 -8.00 0.53
CA PRO A 97 20.40 -7.73 1.59
C PRO A 97 20.76 -6.45 2.36
N LEU A 98 19.80 -5.97 3.17
CA LEU A 98 20.10 -5.00 4.24
C LEU A 98 21.24 -5.53 5.12
N ARG A 99 22.21 -4.68 5.42
CA ARG A 99 23.28 -5.04 6.35
C ARG A 99 22.75 -5.14 7.76
N ALA A 100 23.37 -6.00 8.55
CA ALA A 100 22.94 -6.28 9.94
C ALA A 100 22.95 -5.02 10.85
N ASP A 101 23.79 -4.03 10.54
CA ASP A 101 23.93 -2.79 11.30
C ASP A 101 23.02 -1.65 10.80
N GLU A 102 22.23 -1.87 9.76
CA GLU A 102 21.29 -0.86 9.24
C GLU A 102 20.15 -0.60 10.23
N VAL A 103 20.00 0.68 10.57
CA VAL A 103 18.88 1.14 11.40
C VAL A 103 17.67 1.38 10.51
N THR A 104 16.52 0.84 10.91
CA THR A 104 15.26 1.02 10.18
C THR A 104 14.24 1.78 11.02
N ILE A 105 13.21 2.32 10.36
CA ILE A 105 12.09 2.96 11.07
C ILE A 105 11.43 1.97 12.06
N ALA A 106 11.28 0.70 11.70
CA ALA A 106 10.72 -0.31 12.60
C ALA A 106 11.61 -0.53 13.82
N SER A 107 12.94 -0.61 13.65
CA SER A 107 13.86 -0.76 14.79
C SER A 107 13.89 0.46 15.71
N LEU A 108 13.67 1.66 15.18
CA LEU A 108 13.56 2.89 15.99
C LEU A 108 12.24 2.94 16.75
N LEU A 109 11.12 2.59 16.12
CA LEU A 109 9.81 2.57 16.75
C LEU A 109 9.74 1.48 17.83
N LYS A 110 10.33 0.31 17.57
CA LYS A 110 10.44 -0.76 18.60
C LYS A 110 11.16 -0.29 19.85
N LYS A 111 12.21 0.53 19.74
CA LYS A 111 12.90 1.18 20.89
C LYS A 111 12.02 2.19 21.65
N LYS A 112 10.86 2.53 21.10
CA LYS A 112 9.84 3.41 21.68
C LYS A 112 8.59 2.63 22.09
N ASP A 113 8.74 1.34 22.32
CA ASP A 113 7.69 0.41 22.77
C ASP A 113 6.50 0.26 21.80
N TYR A 114 6.71 0.54 20.52
CA TYR A 114 5.74 0.20 19.49
C TYR A 114 5.72 -1.30 19.22
N SER A 115 4.54 -1.88 19.09
CA SER A 115 4.37 -3.17 18.41
C SER A 115 4.58 -2.96 16.91
N THR A 116 5.38 -3.81 16.26
CA THR A 116 5.79 -3.60 14.86
C THR A 116 5.40 -4.79 13.99
N GLY A 117 4.57 -4.56 12.97
CA GLY A 117 4.12 -5.58 12.02
C GLY A 117 4.30 -5.15 10.57
N GLY A 118 4.73 -6.09 9.72
CA GLY A 118 4.83 -5.88 8.28
C GLY A 118 4.09 -6.99 7.53
N PHE A 119 3.26 -6.60 6.51
CA PHE A 119 2.38 -7.53 5.81
C PHE A 119 2.39 -7.25 4.32
N GLY A 120 3.08 -8.09 3.53
CA GLY A 120 3.23 -7.92 2.09
C GLY A 120 4.63 -8.20 1.57
N LYS A 121 5.13 -7.36 0.66
CA LYS A 121 6.41 -7.52 -0.02
C LYS A 121 7.53 -6.78 0.72
N TRP A 122 8.52 -7.51 1.21
CA TRP A 122 9.71 -6.93 1.87
C TRP A 122 10.73 -6.41 0.86
N GLY A 123 11.39 -7.31 0.15
CA GLY A 123 12.30 -6.98 -0.94
C GLY A 123 13.70 -6.49 -0.53
N ALA A 124 14.05 -6.52 0.74
CA ALA A 124 15.35 -6.04 1.24
C ALA A 124 16.23 -7.14 1.86
N GLY A 125 15.88 -8.41 1.63
CA GLY A 125 16.66 -9.58 2.05
C GLY A 125 15.80 -10.82 2.10
N GLY A 126 16.29 -11.92 1.50
CA GLY A 126 15.68 -13.25 1.53
C GLY A 126 15.89 -13.96 2.87
N ARG A 127 15.27 -15.13 3.05
CA ARG A 127 15.50 -15.99 4.22
C ARG A 127 16.98 -16.26 4.42
N ASP A 128 17.38 -16.42 5.67
CA ASP A 128 18.76 -16.68 6.09
C ASP A 128 19.75 -15.55 5.85
N SER A 129 19.31 -14.43 5.27
CA SER A 129 20.16 -13.25 5.08
C SER A 129 20.22 -12.35 6.32
N THR A 130 21.12 -11.37 6.28
CA THR A 130 21.16 -10.29 7.29
C THR A 130 19.95 -9.40 7.21
N GLY A 131 19.29 -9.30 6.05
CA GLY A 131 18.24 -8.34 5.73
C GLY A 131 16.81 -8.79 6.00
N VAL A 132 16.59 -9.88 6.74
CA VAL A 132 15.22 -10.33 7.06
C VAL A 132 14.50 -9.35 7.99
N PRO A 133 13.18 -9.15 7.85
CA PRO A 133 12.44 -8.12 8.60
C PRO A 133 12.57 -8.22 10.11
N GLU A 134 12.55 -9.43 10.66
CA GLU A 134 12.64 -9.70 12.10
C GLU A 134 13.99 -9.30 12.71
N LYS A 135 15.06 -9.23 11.92
CA LYS A 135 16.36 -8.67 12.34
C LYS A 135 16.40 -7.14 12.26
N HIS A 136 15.41 -6.55 11.58
CA HIS A 136 15.32 -5.11 11.36
C HIS A 136 14.15 -4.43 12.09
N GLY A 137 13.70 -5.04 13.19
CA GLY A 137 12.80 -4.41 14.14
C GLY A 137 11.34 -4.77 13.99
N PHE A 138 10.95 -5.65 13.08
CA PHE A 138 9.59 -6.18 13.04
C PHE A 138 9.40 -7.31 14.04
N ASP A 139 8.35 -7.24 14.86
CA ASP A 139 7.93 -8.33 15.78
C ASP A 139 7.29 -9.46 14.96
N ILE A 140 6.54 -9.09 13.94
CA ILE A 140 5.94 -10.02 12.99
C ILE A 140 6.07 -9.48 11.57
N PHE A 141 6.43 -10.37 10.64
CA PHE A 141 6.32 -10.12 9.21
C PHE A 141 5.62 -11.31 8.55
N TYR A 142 4.62 -11.02 7.70
CA TYR A 142 3.91 -12.04 6.94
C TYR A 142 3.76 -11.62 5.48
N GLY A 143 4.32 -12.40 4.56
CA GLY A 143 4.27 -12.08 3.14
C GLY A 143 5.44 -12.65 2.34
N TYR A 144 6.01 -11.84 1.47
CA TYR A 144 7.09 -12.20 0.57
C TYR A 144 8.40 -11.55 0.98
N TYR A 145 9.47 -12.35 1.13
CA TYR A 145 10.78 -11.79 1.47
C TYR A 145 11.54 -11.32 0.22
N ASP A 146 11.44 -12.05 -0.88
CA ASP A 146 12.15 -11.70 -2.11
C ASP A 146 11.22 -11.15 -3.21
N GLN A 147 11.85 -10.58 -4.24
CA GLN A 147 11.16 -9.91 -5.33
C GLN A 147 10.40 -10.87 -6.25
N VAL A 148 11.01 -12.01 -6.58
CA VAL A 148 10.47 -12.97 -7.56
C VAL A 148 9.24 -13.67 -6.98
N HIS A 149 9.31 -14.10 -5.72
CA HIS A 149 8.19 -14.72 -5.00
C HIS A 149 6.97 -13.79 -4.96
N ALA A 150 7.19 -12.48 -4.81
CA ALA A 150 6.14 -11.48 -4.76
C ALA A 150 5.45 -11.21 -6.12
N HIS A 151 5.90 -11.82 -7.20
CA HIS A 151 5.27 -11.65 -8.52
C HIS A 151 4.14 -12.65 -8.80
N SER A 152 3.81 -13.55 -7.87
CA SER A 152 2.65 -14.45 -7.97
C SER A 152 1.62 -14.09 -6.90
N PHE A 153 0.34 -14.05 -7.29
CA PHE A 153 -0.78 -13.91 -6.34
C PHE A 153 -1.34 -15.25 -5.87
N TYR A 154 -0.85 -16.36 -6.43
CA TYR A 154 -1.21 -17.72 -6.01
C TYR A 154 0.06 -18.56 -5.71
N PRO A 155 0.99 -18.05 -4.88
CA PRO A 155 2.18 -18.80 -4.53
C PRO A 155 1.82 -20.01 -3.66
N PRO A 156 2.62 -21.07 -3.64
CA PRO A 156 2.36 -22.23 -2.79
C PRO A 156 2.48 -21.94 -1.30
N TYR A 157 3.20 -20.89 -0.92
CA TYR A 157 3.40 -20.46 0.46
C TYR A 157 3.65 -18.95 0.57
N LEU A 158 3.49 -18.40 1.77
CA LEU A 158 4.04 -17.13 2.22
C LEU A 158 5.04 -17.37 3.36
N ILE A 159 5.75 -16.34 3.79
CA ILE A 159 6.73 -16.42 4.87
C ILE A 159 6.18 -15.67 6.10
N ARG A 160 6.24 -16.31 7.27
CA ARG A 160 5.98 -15.69 8.56
C ARG A 160 7.25 -15.79 9.42
N ASN A 161 7.93 -14.69 9.67
CA ASN A 161 9.17 -14.65 10.46
C ASN A 161 10.15 -15.77 10.09
N SER A 162 10.52 -15.84 8.79
CA SER A 162 11.37 -16.85 8.18
C SER A 162 10.78 -18.27 8.05
N GLU A 163 9.58 -18.54 8.60
CA GLU A 163 8.87 -19.81 8.48
C GLU A 163 7.92 -19.82 7.26
N GLU A 164 7.89 -20.94 6.53
CA GLU A 164 6.94 -21.12 5.42
C GLU A 164 5.54 -21.42 5.93
N VAL A 165 4.56 -20.64 5.45
CA VAL A 165 3.14 -20.87 5.68
C VAL A 165 2.50 -21.26 4.35
N LYS A 166 2.14 -22.54 4.22
CA LYS A 166 1.52 -23.06 2.99
C LYS A 166 0.17 -22.43 2.73
N LEU A 167 -0.06 -22.04 1.49
CA LEU A 167 -1.37 -21.58 1.02
C LEU A 167 -2.13 -22.74 0.38
N ALA A 168 -3.23 -23.13 1.01
CA ALA A 168 -3.99 -24.29 0.61
C ALA A 168 -4.48 -24.17 -0.84
N GLY A 169 -4.27 -25.22 -1.64
CA GLY A 169 -4.73 -25.32 -3.01
C GLY A 169 -3.98 -24.44 -4.02
N ASN A 170 -2.80 -23.97 -3.66
CA ASN A 170 -1.91 -23.24 -4.55
C ASN A 170 -0.69 -24.11 -4.91
N GLU A 171 -0.34 -24.10 -6.20
CA GLU A 171 0.86 -24.77 -6.73
C GLU A 171 1.81 -23.78 -7.41
N GLY A 172 1.46 -22.47 -7.35
CA GLY A 172 2.13 -21.40 -8.09
C GLY A 172 1.42 -21.04 -9.39
N GLY A 173 1.91 -20.01 -10.09
CA GLY A 173 1.31 -19.54 -11.34
C GLY A 173 0.23 -18.47 -11.16
N ARG A 174 -0.74 -18.45 -12.10
CA ARG A 174 -1.76 -17.38 -12.22
C ARG A 174 -3.13 -17.74 -11.63
N SER A 175 -3.27 -18.91 -11.03
CA SER A 175 -4.53 -19.38 -10.44
C SER A 175 -4.28 -20.31 -9.27
N GLY A 176 -5.24 -20.39 -8.36
CA GLY A 176 -5.20 -21.23 -7.16
C GLY A 176 -6.45 -21.03 -6.33
N LYS A 177 -6.49 -21.61 -5.15
CA LYS A 177 -7.63 -21.44 -4.21
C LYS A 177 -7.45 -20.25 -3.28
N THR A 178 -6.20 -19.96 -2.88
CA THR A 178 -5.92 -18.91 -1.90
C THR A 178 -5.23 -17.73 -2.58
N TYR A 179 -5.96 -16.63 -2.73
CA TYR A 179 -5.38 -15.38 -3.22
C TYR A 179 -4.54 -14.77 -2.10
N SER A 180 -3.23 -14.76 -2.29
CA SER A 180 -2.26 -14.39 -1.24
C SER A 180 -2.44 -12.99 -0.69
N HIS A 181 -2.91 -12.06 -1.52
CA HIS A 181 -3.16 -10.69 -1.09
C HIS A 181 -4.25 -10.61 -0.02
N TYR A 182 -5.32 -11.43 -0.11
CA TYR A 182 -6.34 -11.46 0.93
C TYR A 182 -5.79 -11.97 2.26
N ALA A 183 -5.00 -13.05 2.22
CA ALA A 183 -4.35 -13.58 3.42
C ALA A 183 -3.40 -12.55 4.08
N ILE A 184 -2.69 -11.77 3.26
CA ILE A 184 -1.81 -10.70 3.72
C ILE A 184 -2.62 -9.57 4.40
N MET A 185 -3.70 -9.12 3.77
CA MET A 185 -4.55 -8.07 4.32
C MET A 185 -5.26 -8.50 5.61
N GLU A 186 -5.76 -9.73 5.65
CA GLU A 186 -6.38 -10.31 6.85
C GLU A 186 -5.43 -10.27 8.05
N GLU A 187 -4.18 -10.69 7.86
CA GLU A 187 -3.15 -10.65 8.92
C GLU A 187 -2.77 -9.22 9.32
N GLY A 188 -2.73 -8.29 8.37
CA GLY A 188 -2.49 -6.87 8.67
C GLY A 188 -3.61 -6.25 9.49
N LEU A 189 -4.87 -6.49 9.12
CA LEU A 189 -6.03 -6.02 9.87
C LEU A 189 -6.12 -6.68 11.25
N LYS A 190 -5.80 -7.99 11.33
CA LYS A 190 -5.70 -8.71 12.59
C LYS A 190 -4.65 -8.09 13.51
N PHE A 191 -3.48 -7.75 13.00
CA PHE A 191 -2.42 -7.10 13.78
C PHE A 191 -2.90 -5.77 14.38
N ILE A 192 -3.63 -4.95 13.62
CA ILE A 192 -4.21 -3.70 14.13
C ILE A 192 -5.17 -3.99 15.30
N ARG A 193 -6.06 -4.98 15.16
CA ARG A 193 -7.00 -5.38 16.24
C ARG A 193 -6.28 -5.85 17.51
N ASP A 194 -5.29 -6.70 17.33
CA ASP A 194 -4.58 -7.34 18.45
C ASP A 194 -3.71 -6.33 19.23
N ASN A 195 -3.29 -5.24 18.58
CA ASN A 195 -2.42 -4.22 19.18
C ASN A 195 -3.12 -2.89 19.51
N ARG A 196 -4.46 -2.84 19.48
CA ARG A 196 -5.24 -1.61 19.70
C ARG A 196 -4.93 -0.88 21.02
N GLU A 197 -4.48 -1.60 22.05
CA GLU A 197 -4.19 -1.06 23.38
C GLU A 197 -2.76 -0.49 23.52
N LYS A 198 -1.90 -0.65 22.48
CA LYS A 198 -0.51 -0.18 22.46
C LYS A 198 -0.25 0.65 21.22
N PRO A 199 0.73 1.57 21.26
CA PRO A 199 1.20 2.17 20.01
C PRO A 199 1.71 1.09 19.07
N PHE A 200 1.31 1.14 17.80
CA PHE A 200 1.76 0.18 16.80
C PHE A 200 2.21 0.85 15.50
N PHE A 201 3.12 0.18 14.82
CA PHE A 201 3.50 0.43 13.44
C PHE A 201 3.09 -0.74 12.58
N CYS A 202 2.10 -0.53 11.74
CA CYS A 202 1.61 -1.50 10.77
C CYS A 202 2.09 -1.07 9.38
N TYR A 203 3.02 -1.82 8.79
CA TYR A 203 3.54 -1.61 7.45
C TYR A 203 2.86 -2.58 6.49
N LEU A 204 2.13 -2.06 5.52
CA LEU A 204 1.36 -2.80 4.51
C LEU A 204 1.96 -2.57 3.12
N PRO A 205 3.14 -3.16 2.80
CA PRO A 205 3.73 -3.07 1.47
C PRO A 205 3.06 -4.06 0.53
N ILE A 206 1.82 -3.77 0.15
CA ILE A 206 1.00 -4.65 -0.66
C ILE A 206 1.50 -4.73 -2.09
N THR A 207 1.35 -5.91 -2.72
CA THR A 207 1.86 -6.16 -4.08
C THR A 207 0.96 -5.64 -5.19
N PRO A 208 -0.38 -5.62 -5.11
CA PRO A 208 -1.20 -5.04 -6.16
C PRO A 208 -0.91 -3.54 -6.36
N PRO A 209 -0.98 -3.03 -7.63
CA PRO A 209 -1.36 -3.71 -8.86
C PRO A 209 -0.18 -4.24 -9.68
N HIS A 210 0.97 -4.59 -9.08
CA HIS A 210 2.14 -5.15 -9.77
C HIS A 210 1.76 -6.29 -10.71
N GLY A 211 2.47 -6.41 -11.81
CA GLY A 211 2.16 -7.36 -12.88
C GLY A 211 2.15 -8.81 -12.48
N MET A 212 1.51 -9.59 -13.13
CA MET A 212 0.74 -10.77 -13.44
C MET A 212 -0.75 -10.43 -13.61
N TYR A 213 -1.23 -9.29 -13.14
CA TYR A 213 -2.62 -8.78 -13.27
C TYR A 213 -3.69 -9.85 -13.04
N ASP A 214 -3.54 -10.59 -11.94
CA ASP A 214 -4.49 -11.60 -11.53
C ASP A 214 -5.30 -11.10 -10.35
N ILE A 215 -6.61 -11.12 -10.49
CA ILE A 215 -7.57 -10.77 -9.45
C ILE A 215 -8.74 -11.77 -9.51
N PRO A 216 -9.25 -12.27 -8.37
CA PRO A 216 -10.41 -13.14 -8.34
C PRO A 216 -11.60 -12.51 -9.07
N ARG A 217 -12.38 -13.35 -9.79
CA ARG A 217 -13.53 -12.87 -10.56
C ARG A 217 -14.70 -12.41 -9.70
N ASP A 218 -14.74 -12.86 -8.47
CA ASP A 218 -15.70 -12.53 -7.43
C ASP A 218 -15.22 -11.44 -6.47
N ASP A 219 -14.08 -10.77 -6.77
CA ASP A 219 -13.62 -9.64 -5.98
C ASP A 219 -14.63 -8.47 -6.07
N PRO A 220 -15.00 -7.85 -4.94
CA PRO A 220 -15.95 -6.72 -4.90
C PRO A 220 -15.55 -5.53 -5.79
N ALA A 221 -14.26 -5.32 -6.03
CA ALA A 221 -13.76 -4.25 -6.90
C ALA A 221 -14.40 -4.26 -8.30
N TRP A 222 -14.82 -5.42 -8.80
CA TRP A 222 -15.51 -5.53 -10.10
C TRP A 222 -16.85 -4.82 -10.14
N GLU A 223 -17.54 -4.66 -9.01
CA GLU A 223 -18.85 -4.01 -8.93
C GLU A 223 -18.78 -2.54 -9.38
N HIS A 224 -17.65 -1.87 -9.14
CA HIS A 224 -17.42 -0.50 -9.57
C HIS A 224 -17.43 -0.30 -11.10
N TYR A 225 -17.30 -1.40 -11.85
CA TYR A 225 -17.14 -1.39 -13.30
C TYR A 225 -18.31 -2.01 -14.07
N GLY A 226 -19.36 -2.44 -13.39
CA GLY A 226 -20.47 -3.16 -14.02
C GLY A 226 -21.16 -2.44 -15.19
N ASN A 227 -21.17 -1.10 -15.17
CA ASN A 227 -21.78 -0.26 -16.20
C ASN A 227 -20.77 0.39 -17.16
N GLU A 228 -19.48 0.17 -16.98
CA GLU A 228 -18.45 0.78 -17.81
C GLU A 228 -18.39 0.11 -19.20
N ALA A 229 -18.65 0.89 -20.25
CA ALA A 229 -18.69 0.37 -21.61
C ALA A 229 -17.37 -0.25 -22.06
N TRP A 230 -16.23 0.34 -21.63
CA TRP A 230 -14.90 -0.15 -21.99
C TRP A 230 -14.57 -1.50 -21.34
N MET A 231 -15.19 -1.83 -20.20
CA MET A 231 -15.06 -3.16 -19.58
C MET A 231 -15.71 -4.26 -20.44
N LYS A 232 -16.70 -3.91 -21.24
CA LYS A 232 -17.42 -4.83 -22.13
C LYS A 232 -16.82 -4.89 -23.55
N ASP A 233 -15.84 -4.03 -23.85
CA ASP A 233 -15.18 -3.99 -25.16
C ASP A 233 -14.14 -5.13 -25.25
N ASP A 234 -14.35 -6.08 -26.16
CA ASP A 234 -13.46 -7.24 -26.40
C ASP A 234 -12.11 -6.82 -27.03
N LYS A 235 -12.01 -5.60 -27.56
CA LYS A 235 -10.74 -5.05 -28.08
C LYS A 235 -9.79 -4.59 -26.96
N ILE A 236 -10.29 -4.46 -25.74
CA ILE A 236 -9.49 -4.11 -24.56
C ILE A 236 -9.08 -5.40 -23.85
N SER A 237 -7.77 -5.59 -23.70
CA SER A 237 -7.24 -6.81 -23.10
C SER A 237 -7.76 -7.03 -21.68
N GLN A 238 -7.86 -8.31 -21.29
CA GLN A 238 -8.28 -8.66 -19.94
C GLN A 238 -7.29 -8.14 -18.88
N ASP A 239 -6.01 -8.05 -19.19
CA ASP A 239 -4.99 -7.49 -18.28
C ASP A 239 -5.24 -6.00 -17.96
N VAL A 240 -5.72 -5.20 -18.92
CA VAL A 240 -6.15 -3.80 -18.68
C VAL A 240 -7.31 -3.77 -17.68
N LYS A 241 -8.31 -4.65 -17.89
CA LYS A 241 -9.48 -4.73 -17.02
C LYS A 241 -9.11 -5.21 -15.62
N ASN A 242 -8.27 -6.24 -15.54
CA ASN A 242 -7.76 -6.75 -14.27
C ASN A 242 -6.96 -5.69 -13.51
N TYR A 243 -6.10 -4.94 -14.20
CA TYR A 243 -5.32 -3.88 -13.59
C TYR A 243 -6.21 -2.81 -12.92
N ALA A 244 -7.25 -2.36 -13.62
CA ALA A 244 -8.18 -1.38 -13.05
C ALA A 244 -8.88 -1.93 -11.79
N ALA A 245 -9.38 -3.17 -11.86
CA ALA A 245 -9.99 -3.82 -10.71
C ALA A 245 -9.00 -4.01 -9.55
N MET A 246 -7.73 -4.33 -9.84
CA MET A 246 -6.70 -4.44 -8.80
C MET A 246 -6.40 -3.09 -8.12
N VAL A 247 -6.41 -1.97 -8.86
CA VAL A 247 -6.24 -0.65 -8.25
C VAL A 247 -7.44 -0.30 -7.38
N THR A 248 -8.66 -0.63 -7.81
CA THR A 248 -9.86 -0.45 -6.97
C THR A 248 -9.84 -1.37 -5.75
N MET A 249 -9.37 -2.60 -5.86
CA MET A 249 -9.14 -3.48 -4.70
C MET A 249 -8.15 -2.86 -3.69
N VAL A 250 -7.09 -2.20 -4.17
CA VAL A 250 -6.18 -1.44 -3.30
C VAL A 250 -6.93 -0.30 -2.60
N ASP A 251 -7.80 0.40 -3.30
CA ASP A 251 -8.67 1.43 -2.73
C ASP A 251 -9.59 0.88 -1.64
N ASP A 252 -10.22 -0.27 -1.88
CA ASP A 252 -11.06 -0.96 -0.91
C ASP A 252 -10.26 -1.38 0.33
N ASN A 253 -9.02 -1.81 0.16
CA ASN A 253 -8.14 -2.14 1.30
C ASN A 253 -7.79 -0.91 2.15
N VAL A 254 -7.56 0.25 1.53
CA VAL A 254 -7.41 1.51 2.27
C VAL A 254 -8.70 1.80 3.05
N GLY A 255 -9.85 1.59 2.43
CA GLY A 255 -11.15 1.67 3.08
C GLY A 255 -11.28 0.76 4.30
N GLN A 256 -10.93 -0.52 4.16
CA GLN A 256 -10.95 -1.50 5.25
C GLN A 256 -10.10 -1.07 6.45
N VAL A 257 -8.93 -0.47 6.20
CA VAL A 257 -8.08 0.07 7.28
C VAL A 257 -8.80 1.21 8.00
N PHE A 258 -9.36 2.18 7.29
CA PHE A 258 -10.09 3.29 7.91
C PHE A 258 -11.33 2.84 8.67
N ASP A 259 -12.10 1.90 8.10
CA ASP A 259 -13.29 1.36 8.75
C ASP A 259 -12.93 0.62 10.04
N LEU A 260 -11.85 -0.16 10.03
CA LEU A 260 -11.33 -0.84 11.22
C LEU A 260 -10.85 0.17 12.28
N LEU A 261 -10.11 1.21 11.90
CA LEU A 261 -9.67 2.23 12.84
C LEU A 261 -10.85 2.96 13.48
N ALA A 262 -11.93 3.21 12.72
CA ALA A 262 -13.16 3.78 13.23
C ALA A 262 -13.90 2.82 14.19
N GLU A 263 -14.04 1.54 13.83
CA GLU A 263 -14.61 0.49 14.68
C GLU A 263 -13.91 0.39 16.04
N LEU A 264 -12.58 0.51 16.03
CA LEU A 264 -11.74 0.42 17.23
C LEU A 264 -11.60 1.76 17.99
N ASN A 265 -12.22 2.85 17.53
CA ASN A 265 -12.07 4.21 18.06
C ASN A 265 -10.62 4.72 18.03
N LEU A 266 -9.84 4.34 17.03
CA LEU A 266 -8.44 4.71 16.84
C LEU A 266 -8.21 5.80 15.78
N SER A 267 -9.25 6.30 15.12
CA SER A 267 -9.12 7.24 14.00
C SER A 267 -8.36 8.52 14.37
N ASN A 268 -8.57 9.05 15.59
CA ASN A 268 -7.92 10.27 16.06
C ASN A 268 -6.50 10.02 16.61
N ASP A 269 -6.15 8.78 16.88
CA ASP A 269 -4.88 8.36 17.45
C ASP A 269 -3.99 7.61 16.44
N THR A 270 -4.32 7.68 15.14
CA THR A 270 -3.59 6.95 14.09
C THR A 270 -3.23 7.86 12.93
N ILE A 271 -1.98 7.84 12.51
CA ILE A 271 -1.52 8.44 11.26
C ILE A 271 -1.50 7.36 10.18
N VAL A 272 -2.23 7.57 9.10
CA VAL A 272 -2.26 6.68 7.95
C VAL A 272 -1.50 7.32 6.78
N PHE A 273 -0.51 6.64 6.25
CA PHE A 273 0.20 7.00 5.02
C PHE A 273 -0.22 6.09 3.88
N PHE A 274 -0.36 6.66 2.69
CA PHE A 274 -0.54 5.93 1.44
C PHE A 274 0.44 6.41 0.38
N SER A 275 1.13 5.49 -0.30
CA SER A 275 2.02 5.80 -1.42
C SER A 275 2.12 4.64 -2.42
N GLY A 276 2.57 4.93 -3.65
CA GLY A 276 3.22 3.93 -4.49
C GLY A 276 4.67 3.74 -4.07
N ASP A 277 5.32 2.65 -4.51
CA ASP A 277 6.74 2.42 -4.25
C ASP A 277 7.62 3.05 -5.35
N ASN A 278 7.25 2.92 -6.60
CA ASN A 278 7.93 3.52 -7.76
C ASN A 278 6.91 3.91 -8.83
N GLY A 279 7.38 4.46 -9.93
CA GLY A 279 6.52 4.77 -11.07
C GLY A 279 5.85 3.54 -11.65
N GLY A 280 4.67 3.73 -12.24
CA GLY A 280 3.95 2.70 -12.96
C GLY A 280 4.72 2.20 -14.17
N GLN A 281 4.40 1.02 -14.61
CA GLN A 281 4.95 0.52 -15.86
C GLN A 281 4.26 1.17 -17.04
N ASP A 282 5.04 1.47 -18.07
CA ASP A 282 4.57 1.98 -19.34
C ASP A 282 3.94 0.83 -20.16
N ARG A 283 2.85 0.28 -19.63
CA ARG A 283 2.16 -0.91 -20.12
C ARG A 283 0.89 -0.55 -20.86
N PHE A 284 0.31 -1.51 -21.54
CA PHE A 284 -0.96 -1.38 -22.27
C PHE A 284 -0.90 -0.37 -23.42
N ARG A 285 0.28 -0.21 -24.04
CA ARG A 285 0.45 0.63 -25.22
C ARG A 285 -0.24 0.02 -26.44
N SER A 286 -0.85 0.89 -27.23
CA SER A 286 -1.42 0.56 -28.53
C SER A 286 -1.32 1.78 -29.45
N PRO A 287 -1.55 1.63 -30.78
CA PRO A 287 -1.60 2.79 -31.67
C PRO A 287 -2.61 3.86 -31.24
N LYS A 288 -3.72 3.43 -30.60
CA LYS A 288 -4.76 4.33 -30.06
C LYS A 288 -4.36 4.94 -28.71
N HIS A 289 -3.53 4.23 -27.94
CA HIS A 289 -3.07 4.62 -26.61
C HIS A 289 -1.54 4.48 -26.53
N PRO A 290 -0.77 5.38 -27.16
CA PRO A 290 0.70 5.24 -27.27
C PRO A 290 1.43 5.35 -25.93
N ARG A 291 0.76 5.91 -24.91
CA ARG A 291 1.28 6.00 -23.52
C ARG A 291 0.61 5.02 -22.55
N GLY A 292 -0.09 4.01 -23.09
CA GLY A 292 -0.89 3.06 -22.33
C GLY A 292 -2.36 3.45 -22.21
N PHE A 293 -3.19 2.46 -21.92
CA PHE A 293 -4.66 2.63 -21.88
C PHE A 293 -5.09 3.67 -20.83
N PHE A 294 -4.41 3.72 -19.69
CA PHE A 294 -4.73 4.62 -18.57
C PHE A 294 -4.07 6.01 -18.67
N GLY A 295 -3.23 6.25 -19.69
CA GLY A 295 -2.60 7.56 -19.90
C GLY A 295 -3.56 8.68 -20.30
N PRO A 296 -3.09 9.92 -20.36
CA PRO A 296 -1.72 10.38 -20.23
C PRO A 296 -1.27 10.52 -18.78
N ASN A 297 0.02 10.22 -18.56
CA ASN A 297 0.76 10.56 -17.36
C ASN A 297 0.85 12.07 -17.17
N LYS A 298 -0.14 12.69 -16.60
CA LYS A 298 -0.18 14.14 -16.52
C LYS A 298 -0.51 14.57 -15.10
N ASN A 299 0.32 15.43 -14.53
CA ASN A 299 0.02 16.05 -13.26
C ASN A 299 -1.26 16.91 -13.41
N PRO A 300 -2.35 16.64 -12.71
CA PRO A 300 -3.61 17.36 -12.89
C PRO A 300 -3.54 18.82 -12.40
N VAL A 301 -2.58 19.14 -11.53
CA VAL A 301 -2.39 20.49 -10.98
C VAL A 301 -1.54 21.35 -11.92
N THR A 302 -0.40 20.83 -12.38
CA THR A 302 0.55 21.59 -13.19
C THR A 302 0.38 21.40 -14.70
N GLY A 303 -0.35 20.36 -15.11
CA GLY A 303 -0.49 19.99 -16.51
C GLY A 303 0.78 19.37 -17.13
N VAL A 304 1.85 19.20 -16.35
CA VAL A 304 3.12 18.64 -16.84
C VAL A 304 2.99 17.13 -17.00
N GLU A 305 3.42 16.61 -18.14
CA GLU A 305 3.49 15.18 -18.41
C GLU A 305 4.71 14.54 -17.72
N PHE A 306 4.50 13.41 -17.04
CA PHE A 306 5.61 12.60 -16.52
C PHE A 306 6.36 11.95 -17.69
N ARG A 307 7.68 12.03 -17.67
CA ARG A 307 8.53 11.55 -18.77
C ARG A 307 8.88 10.09 -18.71
N GLY A 308 8.79 9.48 -17.55
CA GLY A 308 9.21 8.10 -17.33
C GLY A 308 8.23 7.31 -16.50
N GLY A 309 8.53 6.03 -16.37
CA GLY A 309 7.85 5.09 -15.51
C GLY A 309 8.85 4.33 -14.65
N LYS A 310 8.50 3.11 -14.23
CA LYS A 310 9.39 2.22 -13.49
C LYS A 310 10.73 2.05 -14.23
N GLY A 311 11.84 2.19 -13.50
CA GLY A 311 13.20 2.08 -14.05
C GLY A 311 13.74 3.34 -14.72
N SER A 312 12.95 4.41 -14.86
CA SER A 312 13.43 5.69 -15.37
C SER A 312 14.03 6.55 -14.24
N LEU A 313 15.10 7.28 -14.56
CA LEU A 313 15.74 8.26 -13.70
C LEU A 313 15.35 9.68 -14.08
#